data_f52794940a762918136597fcc81779a5
#
_entry.id   f52794940a762918136597fcc81779a5
#
_cell.length_a   1.000
_cell.length_b   1.000
_cell.length_c   1.000
_cell.angle_alpha   90.00
_cell.angle_beta   90.00
_cell.angle_gamma   90.00
#
_symmetry.space_group_name_H-M   'P 1'
#
loop_
_entity.id
_entity.type
_entity.pdbx_description
1 polymer ?
#
loop_
_entity_poly.entity_id
_entity_poly.type
_entity_poly.pdbx_seq_one_letter_code
_entity_poly.pdbx_strand_id
1 'polypeptide(L)'
;MSASWQQGTIRTRSRGTATPAPLVIKVGGSLLGRIDWPQLVGALISAVEREAAADRGCLLVVGGGGVVESLRSSDARWPQPPERMHQAAIDVMGATGWLAARLLGLPLVAEPDQATGRATSVLDVPAWLGREHRFERLPVGWDVTSDSIAACVAASEGSGLLLAKSVPPPEAGDCQTLADRGWVDHYFPQAAKPLDEIAWACPRSVPPPAVGGAGGDRGRAAALIG
;
A
#
# COMPACT_ATOMS: atom_id res chain seq x y z
N MET A 1 20.34 -8.68 7.21
CA MET A 1 20.58 -7.78 6.06
C MET A 1 19.61 -6.63 6.18
N SER A 2 20.07 -5.38 6.14
CA SER A 2 19.19 -4.21 6.25
C SER A 2 18.38 -4.06 4.96
N ALA A 3 17.06 -4.12 5.06
CA ALA A 3 16.19 -3.81 3.94
C ALA A 3 16.37 -2.33 3.58
N SER A 4 16.64 -2.03 2.31
CA SER A 4 16.81 -0.68 1.83
C SER A 4 15.76 -0.33 0.78
N TRP A 5 15.34 0.94 0.76
CA TRP A 5 14.32 1.45 -0.14
C TRP A 5 14.92 2.49 -1.08
N GLN A 6 14.47 2.46 -2.33
CA GLN A 6 14.66 3.55 -3.27
C GLN A 6 13.45 4.47 -3.18
N GLN A 7 13.69 5.77 -3.01
CA GLN A 7 12.64 6.77 -2.88
C GLN A 7 12.68 7.75 -4.05
N GLY A 8 11.54 8.31 -4.39
CA GLY A 8 11.38 9.37 -5.37
C GLY A 8 10.18 10.25 -5.01
N THR A 9 10.21 11.49 -5.40
CA THR A 9 9.13 12.47 -5.19
C THR A 9 8.34 12.65 -6.47
N ILE A 10 7.00 12.54 -6.38
CA ILE A 10 6.08 12.78 -7.50
C ILE A 10 5.57 14.23 -7.45
N ARG A 11 5.25 14.71 -6.25
CA ARG A 11 4.74 16.09 -6.03
C ARG A 11 5.23 16.61 -4.70
N THR A 12 5.71 17.85 -4.66
CA THR A 12 5.98 18.61 -3.44
C THR A 12 5.54 20.03 -3.64
N ARG A 13 4.68 20.54 -2.75
CA ARG A 13 4.28 21.95 -2.64
C ARG A 13 4.58 22.40 -1.21
N SER A 14 5.12 23.60 -1.05
CA SER A 14 5.38 24.17 0.27
C SER A 14 4.06 24.40 1.02
N ARG A 15 3.90 23.79 2.19
CA ARG A 15 2.84 24.14 3.16
C ARG A 15 3.41 24.96 4.30
N GLY A 16 2.57 25.89 4.78
CA GLY A 16 2.80 26.55 6.07
C GLY A 16 2.76 25.56 7.24
N THR A 17 3.31 25.97 8.38
CA THR A 17 3.49 25.18 9.61
C THR A 17 2.15 24.77 10.25
N ALA A 18 1.51 23.72 9.77
CA ALA A 18 0.42 23.04 10.47
C ALA A 18 0.99 21.86 11.29
N THR A 19 0.33 21.49 12.38
CA THR A 19 0.66 20.29 13.18
C THR A 19 0.81 19.08 12.24
N PRO A 20 1.88 18.30 12.33
CA PRO A 20 2.11 17.23 11.39
C PRO A 20 1.07 16.11 11.54
N ALA A 21 0.16 16.01 10.58
CA ALA A 21 -0.70 14.85 10.45
C ALA A 21 0.14 13.59 10.17
N PRO A 22 -0.33 12.38 10.54
CA PRO A 22 0.40 11.14 10.27
C PRO A 22 0.64 10.98 8.77
N LEU A 23 1.83 10.52 8.35
CA LEU A 23 2.08 10.22 6.93
C LEU A 23 1.26 9.01 6.51
N VAL A 24 0.45 9.14 5.48
CA VAL A 24 -0.25 7.99 4.91
C VAL A 24 0.71 7.19 4.03
N ILE A 25 0.91 5.92 4.38
CA ILE A 25 1.72 4.97 3.61
C ILE A 25 0.80 3.96 2.94
N LYS A 26 0.67 4.03 1.63
CA LYS A 26 -0.01 2.99 0.88
C LYS A 26 0.93 1.80 0.66
N VAL A 27 0.59 0.64 1.20
CA VAL A 27 1.33 -0.61 0.98
C VAL A 27 0.73 -1.32 -0.23
N GLY A 28 1.48 -1.38 -1.34
CA GLY A 28 1.02 -1.99 -2.59
C GLY A 28 0.71 -3.48 -2.44
N GLY A 29 -0.41 -3.92 -3.03
CA GLY A 29 -0.83 -5.32 -2.97
C GLY A 29 0.20 -6.31 -3.49
N SER A 30 0.98 -5.94 -4.51
CA SER A 30 2.08 -6.75 -5.04
C SER A 30 3.23 -6.96 -4.05
N LEU A 31 3.42 -6.06 -3.08
CA LEU A 31 4.39 -6.25 -1.99
C LEU A 31 3.97 -7.39 -1.06
N LEU A 32 2.67 -7.57 -0.83
CA LEU A 32 2.14 -8.62 0.07
C LEU A 32 2.43 -10.04 -0.42
N GLY A 33 2.71 -10.22 -1.72
CA GLY A 33 3.13 -11.50 -2.28
C GLY A 33 4.58 -11.88 -1.99
N ARG A 34 5.39 -10.99 -1.41
CA ARG A 34 6.77 -11.26 -1.06
C ARG A 34 6.85 -11.92 0.31
N ILE A 35 7.71 -12.91 0.46
CA ILE A 35 7.90 -13.60 1.76
C ILE A 35 8.50 -12.69 2.84
N ASP A 36 9.25 -11.66 2.43
CA ASP A 36 9.94 -10.71 3.29
C ASP A 36 9.19 -9.38 3.48
N TRP A 37 7.94 -9.29 3.03
CA TRP A 37 7.20 -8.03 3.04
C TRP A 37 7.02 -7.39 4.43
N PRO A 38 6.82 -8.14 5.54
CA PRO A 38 6.68 -7.51 6.86
C PRO A 38 7.97 -6.80 7.28
N GLN A 39 9.13 -7.42 7.01
CA GLN A 39 10.44 -6.83 7.30
C GLN A 39 10.71 -5.61 6.43
N LEU A 40 10.32 -5.66 5.15
CA LEU A 40 10.43 -4.52 4.23
C LEU A 40 9.59 -3.34 4.71
N VAL A 41 8.31 -3.56 5.01
CA VAL A 41 7.42 -2.50 5.46
C VAL A 41 7.86 -1.95 6.82
N GLY A 42 8.25 -2.81 7.76
CA GLY A 42 8.81 -2.38 9.05
C GLY A 42 10.06 -1.50 8.89
N ALA A 43 10.96 -1.85 7.96
CA ALA A 43 12.12 -1.03 7.66
C ALA A 43 11.76 0.33 7.03
N LEU A 44 10.72 0.38 6.18
CA LEU A 44 10.20 1.63 5.61
C LEU A 44 9.64 2.55 6.70
N ILE A 45 8.78 2.01 7.57
CA ILE A 45 8.21 2.73 8.71
C ILE A 45 9.35 3.33 9.55
N SER A 46 10.32 2.51 9.95
CA SER A 46 11.47 2.96 10.74
C SER A 46 12.32 4.02 10.04
N ALA A 47 12.41 4.00 8.70
CA ALA A 47 13.10 5.04 7.94
C ALA A 47 12.32 6.35 7.97
N VAL A 48 11.00 6.29 7.72
CA VAL A 48 10.11 7.46 7.76
C VAL A 48 10.10 8.11 9.16
N GLU A 49 9.97 7.31 10.22
CA GLU A 49 9.96 7.82 11.61
C GLU A 49 11.26 8.50 12.00
N ARG A 50 12.40 8.02 11.50
CA ARG A 50 13.71 8.67 11.74
C ARG A 50 13.86 9.99 10.99
N GLU A 51 13.35 10.07 9.75
CA GLU A 51 13.43 11.28 8.92
C GLU A 51 12.49 12.38 9.43
N ALA A 52 11.35 11.99 9.98
CA ALA A 52 10.31 12.91 10.47
C ALA A 52 10.64 13.58 11.82
N ALA A 53 11.88 13.52 12.32
CA ALA A 53 12.30 14.11 13.59
C ALA A 53 11.41 13.74 14.79
N ALA A 54 10.95 12.50 14.86
CA ALA A 54 10.21 11.88 15.98
C ALA A 54 8.78 12.43 16.28
N ASP A 55 8.25 13.34 15.49
CA ASP A 55 6.94 13.95 15.79
C ASP A 55 5.79 13.50 14.88
N ARG A 56 6.03 12.59 13.93
CA ARG A 56 5.04 12.15 12.95
C ARG A 56 4.91 10.62 12.92
N GLY A 57 3.75 10.09 13.25
CA GLY A 57 3.41 8.68 13.05
C GLY A 57 3.07 8.37 11.60
N CYS A 58 2.83 7.09 11.30
CA CYS A 58 2.42 6.62 9.99
C CYS A 58 1.04 5.96 10.06
N LEU A 59 0.22 6.18 9.04
CA LEU A 59 -1.05 5.48 8.85
C LEU A 59 -0.94 4.60 7.60
N LEU A 60 -0.99 3.28 7.78
CA LEU A 60 -0.84 2.34 6.68
C LEU A 60 -2.20 2.03 6.04
N VAL A 61 -2.31 2.20 4.74
CA VAL A 61 -3.42 1.71 3.91
C VAL A 61 -2.91 0.52 3.11
N VAL A 62 -3.43 -0.66 3.40
CA VAL A 62 -2.95 -1.93 2.81
C VAL A 62 -3.83 -2.35 1.66
N GLY A 63 -3.24 -2.62 0.49
CA GLY A 63 -3.97 -3.10 -0.69
C GLY A 63 -4.37 -4.57 -0.59
N GLY A 64 -5.31 -5.00 -1.42
CA GLY A 64 -5.87 -6.36 -1.36
C GLY A 64 -4.99 -7.47 -1.94
N GLY A 65 -3.87 -7.14 -2.59
CA GLY A 65 -2.91 -8.13 -3.10
C GLY A 65 -3.48 -9.11 -4.11
N GLY A 66 -2.92 -10.31 -4.14
CA GLY A 66 -3.31 -11.38 -5.09
C GLY A 66 -4.77 -11.82 -4.96
N VAL A 67 -5.41 -11.61 -3.81
CA VAL A 67 -6.83 -11.96 -3.63
C VAL A 67 -7.72 -11.04 -4.46
N VAL A 68 -7.46 -9.72 -4.46
CA VAL A 68 -8.19 -8.77 -5.33
C VAL A 68 -7.93 -9.05 -6.81
N GLU A 69 -6.70 -9.42 -7.19
CA GLU A 69 -6.42 -9.81 -8.59
C GLU A 69 -7.18 -11.08 -8.99
N SER A 70 -7.37 -12.03 -8.08
CA SER A 70 -8.20 -13.22 -8.30
C SER A 70 -9.67 -12.86 -8.46
N LEU A 71 -10.20 -11.92 -7.66
CA LEU A 71 -11.57 -11.40 -7.82
C LEU A 71 -11.74 -10.72 -9.18
N ARG A 72 -10.80 -9.86 -9.57
CA ARG A 72 -10.81 -9.16 -10.88
C ARG A 72 -10.80 -10.14 -12.05
N SER A 73 -9.95 -11.16 -11.97
CA SER A 73 -9.87 -12.22 -12.99
C SER A 73 -11.15 -13.04 -13.08
N SER A 74 -11.82 -13.29 -11.95
CA SER A 74 -13.10 -13.99 -11.89
C SER A 74 -14.22 -13.13 -12.47
N ASP A 75 -14.26 -11.84 -12.12
CA ASP A 75 -15.23 -10.88 -12.61
C ASP A 75 -15.14 -10.70 -14.15
N ALA A 76 -13.92 -10.63 -14.68
CA ALA A 76 -13.70 -10.57 -16.14
C ALA A 76 -14.26 -11.80 -16.87
N ARG A 77 -14.32 -12.96 -16.22
CA ARG A 77 -14.85 -14.20 -16.80
C ARG A 77 -16.34 -14.40 -16.54
N TRP A 78 -16.80 -14.00 -15.36
CA TRP A 78 -18.19 -14.12 -14.88
C TRP A 78 -18.62 -12.79 -14.26
N PRO A 79 -18.98 -11.79 -15.10
CA PRO A 79 -19.30 -10.46 -14.63
C PRO A 79 -20.38 -10.43 -13.56
N GLN A 80 -20.10 -9.72 -12.48
CA GLN A 80 -21.01 -9.52 -11.35
C GLN A 80 -21.45 -8.05 -11.28
N PRO A 81 -22.48 -7.70 -10.50
CA PRO A 81 -22.82 -6.30 -10.26
C PRO A 81 -21.61 -5.52 -9.74
N PRO A 82 -21.25 -4.39 -10.38
CA PRO A 82 -20.02 -3.63 -10.02
C PRO A 82 -19.94 -3.26 -8.55
N GLU A 83 -21.06 -2.93 -7.91
CA GLU A 83 -21.14 -2.58 -6.49
C GLU A 83 -20.73 -3.76 -5.60
N ARG A 84 -21.11 -4.99 -5.99
CA ARG A 84 -20.74 -6.21 -5.26
C ARG A 84 -19.26 -6.51 -5.35
N MET A 85 -18.69 -6.36 -6.54
CA MET A 85 -17.25 -6.58 -6.75
C MET A 85 -16.41 -5.50 -6.08
N HIS A 86 -16.87 -4.25 -6.12
CA HIS A 86 -16.22 -3.15 -5.43
C HIS A 86 -16.23 -3.38 -3.90
N GLN A 87 -17.37 -3.75 -3.32
CA GLN A 87 -17.47 -4.10 -1.89
C GLN A 87 -16.57 -5.29 -1.54
N ALA A 88 -16.59 -6.37 -2.34
CA ALA A 88 -15.74 -7.53 -2.10
C ALA A 88 -14.24 -7.17 -2.11
N ALA A 89 -13.81 -6.28 -3.01
CA ALA A 89 -12.43 -5.81 -3.04
C ALA A 89 -12.06 -5.01 -1.77
N ILE A 90 -12.99 -4.21 -1.24
CA ILE A 90 -12.82 -3.46 0.01
C ILE A 90 -12.76 -4.42 1.21
N ASP A 91 -13.63 -5.44 1.27
CA ASP A 91 -13.61 -6.44 2.33
C ASP A 91 -12.28 -7.20 2.37
N VAL A 92 -11.72 -7.51 1.20
CA VAL A 92 -10.35 -8.08 1.09
C VAL A 92 -9.30 -7.12 1.63
N MET A 93 -9.42 -5.80 1.41
CA MET A 93 -8.51 -4.83 2.01
C MET A 93 -8.61 -4.81 3.54
N GLY A 94 -9.79 -5.04 4.10
CA GLY A 94 -9.98 -5.24 5.54
C GLY A 94 -9.20 -6.45 6.05
N ALA A 95 -9.31 -7.59 5.36
CA ALA A 95 -8.61 -8.81 5.73
C ALA A 95 -7.07 -8.66 5.64
N THR A 96 -6.57 -8.07 4.56
CA THR A 96 -5.12 -7.81 4.38
C THR A 96 -4.60 -6.77 5.36
N GLY A 97 -5.39 -5.75 5.68
CA GLY A 97 -5.08 -4.73 6.71
C GLY A 97 -4.98 -5.36 8.09
N TRP A 98 -5.95 -6.20 8.48
CA TRP A 98 -5.90 -6.96 9.74
C TRP A 98 -4.65 -7.84 9.82
N LEU A 99 -4.33 -8.59 8.75
CA LEU A 99 -3.14 -9.42 8.69
C LEU A 99 -1.86 -8.57 8.85
N ALA A 100 -1.79 -7.44 8.17
CA ALA A 100 -0.65 -6.51 8.26
C ALA A 100 -0.48 -5.98 9.68
N ALA A 101 -1.56 -5.55 10.33
CA ALA A 101 -1.53 -5.09 11.71
C ALA A 101 -0.95 -6.17 12.65
N ARG A 102 -1.38 -7.43 12.49
CA ARG A 102 -0.88 -8.55 13.29
C ARG A 102 0.60 -8.87 13.06
N LEU A 103 1.04 -8.89 11.79
CA LEU A 103 2.42 -9.24 11.45
C LEU A 103 3.42 -8.13 11.78
N LEU A 104 2.98 -6.88 11.73
CA LEU A 104 3.81 -5.71 12.07
C LEU A 104 3.74 -5.35 13.56
N GLY A 105 2.85 -5.96 14.34
CA GLY A 105 2.63 -5.61 15.74
C GLY A 105 2.03 -4.22 15.93
N LEU A 106 1.22 -3.75 14.97
CA LEU A 106 0.63 -2.42 14.96
C LEU A 106 -0.87 -2.47 15.31
N PRO A 107 -1.43 -1.39 15.90
CA PRO A 107 -2.87 -1.30 16.11
C PRO A 107 -3.61 -1.18 14.77
N LEU A 108 -4.80 -1.82 14.68
CA LEU A 108 -5.76 -1.61 13.60
C LEU A 108 -6.76 -0.56 14.06
N VAL A 109 -6.95 0.51 13.30
CA VAL A 109 -7.80 1.65 13.65
C VAL A 109 -8.85 1.93 12.58
N ALA A 110 -10.07 2.26 13.00
CA ALA A 110 -11.16 2.63 12.11
C ALA A 110 -11.11 4.10 11.67
N GLU A 111 -10.43 4.95 12.44
CA GLU A 111 -10.26 6.38 12.18
C GLU A 111 -8.81 6.80 12.45
N PRO A 112 -8.26 7.69 11.60
CA PRO A 112 -6.89 8.21 11.78
C PRO A 112 -6.66 8.92 13.11
N ASP A 113 -7.66 9.62 13.65
CA ASP A 113 -7.59 10.32 14.95
C ASP A 113 -7.27 9.38 16.13
N GLN A 114 -7.61 8.09 15.99
CA GLN A 114 -7.29 7.08 16.98
C GLN A 114 -5.79 6.71 16.96
N ALA A 115 -5.09 7.09 15.93
CA ALA A 115 -3.63 7.01 15.82
C ALA A 115 -2.96 8.18 16.52
N THR A 116 -3.43 8.56 17.70
CA THR A 116 -3.00 9.67 18.56
C THR A 116 -1.57 10.19 18.27
N GLY A 117 -1.48 11.11 17.35
CA GLY A 117 -0.36 12.02 17.09
C GLY A 117 0.99 11.41 16.66
N ARG A 118 1.43 10.30 17.23
CA ARG A 118 2.80 9.78 17.04
C ARG A 118 2.89 8.27 16.81
N ALA A 119 1.80 7.53 17.05
CA ALA A 119 1.82 6.09 16.90
C ALA A 119 1.53 5.68 15.44
N THR A 120 2.36 4.79 14.92
CA THR A 120 2.09 4.15 13.63
C THR A 120 0.97 3.12 13.79
N SER A 121 0.03 3.10 12.83
CA SER A 121 -1.14 2.22 12.84
C SER A 121 -1.52 1.75 11.44
N VAL A 122 -2.37 0.74 11.36
CA VAL A 122 -2.97 0.26 10.11
C VAL A 122 -4.44 0.67 10.08
N LEU A 123 -4.89 1.21 8.95
CA LEU A 123 -6.28 1.60 8.76
C LEU A 123 -7.15 0.37 8.45
N ASP A 124 -8.25 0.25 9.16
CA ASP A 124 -9.37 -0.63 8.78
C ASP A 124 -10.17 0.06 7.67
N VAL A 125 -9.82 -0.24 6.43
CA VAL A 125 -10.38 0.45 5.24
C VAL A 125 -11.90 0.27 5.14
N PRO A 126 -12.49 -0.93 5.32
CA PRO A 126 -13.95 -1.09 5.35
C PRO A 126 -14.62 -0.22 6.41
N ALA A 127 -14.09 -0.21 7.64
CA ALA A 127 -14.65 0.57 8.74
C ALA A 127 -14.54 2.08 8.46
N TRP A 128 -13.43 2.55 7.90
CA TRP A 128 -13.24 3.95 7.53
C TRP A 128 -14.19 4.39 6.42
N LEU A 129 -14.34 3.58 5.35
CA LEU A 129 -15.24 3.87 4.23
C LEU A 129 -16.72 3.83 4.62
N GLY A 130 -17.11 2.97 5.56
CA GLY A 130 -18.48 2.87 6.05
C GLY A 130 -18.95 4.09 6.83
N ARG A 131 -18.05 4.96 7.27
CA ARG A 131 -18.39 6.18 8.01
C ARG A 131 -18.70 7.34 7.07
N GLU A 132 -19.63 8.22 7.50
CA GLU A 132 -19.94 9.48 6.82
C GLU A 132 -20.22 9.32 5.31
N HIS A 133 -20.72 8.15 4.89
CA HIS A 133 -20.97 7.84 3.47
C HIS A 133 -19.75 8.04 2.56
N ARG A 134 -18.54 7.80 3.08
CA ARG A 134 -17.28 7.95 2.30
C ARG A 134 -17.24 7.02 1.10
N PHE A 135 -17.79 5.81 1.26
CA PHE A 135 -17.93 4.85 0.16
C PHE A 135 -18.73 5.40 -1.02
N GLU A 136 -19.84 6.10 -0.74
CA GLU A 136 -20.74 6.65 -1.76
C GLU A 136 -20.10 7.80 -2.56
N ARG A 137 -18.99 8.36 -2.07
CA ARG A 137 -18.23 9.42 -2.73
C ARG A 137 -17.18 8.91 -3.72
N LEU A 138 -16.93 7.59 -3.73
CA LEU A 138 -15.99 6.96 -4.64
C LEU A 138 -16.73 6.40 -5.86
N PRO A 139 -16.16 6.51 -7.07
CA PRO A 139 -16.68 5.77 -8.21
C PRO A 139 -16.70 4.28 -7.94
N VAL A 140 -17.81 3.64 -8.31
CA VAL A 140 -17.95 2.18 -8.21
C VAL A 140 -17.23 1.51 -9.36
N GLY A 141 -16.43 0.49 -9.10
CA GLY A 141 -15.78 -0.31 -10.12
C GLY A 141 -14.28 -0.49 -9.89
N TRP A 142 -13.62 -1.03 -10.90
CA TRP A 142 -12.20 -1.36 -10.88
C TRP A 142 -11.26 -0.18 -11.12
N ASP A 143 -11.82 0.98 -11.51
CA ASP A 143 -11.05 2.23 -11.71
C ASP A 143 -10.59 2.87 -10.40
N VAL A 144 -11.16 2.43 -9.27
CA VAL A 144 -10.77 2.84 -7.91
C VAL A 144 -10.12 1.65 -7.22
N THR A 145 -8.89 1.82 -6.79
CA THR A 145 -8.18 0.80 -6.00
C THR A 145 -7.61 1.40 -4.71
N SER A 146 -6.79 0.63 -4.03
CA SER A 146 -6.11 1.07 -2.81
C SER A 146 -5.22 2.31 -2.99
N ASP A 147 -4.80 2.66 -4.20
CA ASP A 147 -4.04 3.89 -4.46
C ASP A 147 -4.93 5.13 -4.27
N SER A 148 -6.10 5.14 -4.92
CA SER A 148 -7.08 6.22 -4.77
C SER A 148 -7.66 6.29 -3.36
N ILE A 149 -7.94 5.15 -2.73
CA ILE A 149 -8.43 5.13 -1.34
C ILE A 149 -7.40 5.77 -0.42
N ALA A 150 -6.12 5.41 -0.54
CA ALA A 150 -5.05 6.00 0.26
C ALA A 150 -4.88 7.51 0.01
N ALA A 151 -5.08 7.96 -1.24
CA ALA A 151 -5.07 9.39 -1.56
C ALA A 151 -6.25 10.12 -0.91
N CYS A 152 -7.45 9.54 -0.88
CA CYS A 152 -8.61 10.10 -0.17
C CYS A 152 -8.38 10.16 1.34
N VAL A 153 -7.78 9.13 1.94
CA VAL A 153 -7.38 9.14 3.35
C VAL A 153 -6.39 10.26 3.62
N ALA A 154 -5.32 10.36 2.82
CA ALA A 154 -4.32 11.43 2.99
C ALA A 154 -4.94 12.83 2.84
N ALA A 155 -5.87 13.00 1.90
CA ALA A 155 -6.58 14.26 1.70
C ALA A 155 -7.48 14.61 2.89
N SER A 156 -8.21 13.64 3.46
CA SER A 156 -9.08 13.87 4.64
C SER A 156 -8.27 14.29 5.87
N GLU A 157 -7.08 13.74 6.03
CA GLU A 157 -6.19 14.06 7.14
C GLU A 157 -5.31 15.30 6.90
N GLY A 158 -5.37 15.90 5.70
CA GLY A 158 -4.44 16.95 5.34
C GLY A 158 -2.98 16.50 5.35
N SER A 159 -2.73 15.25 5.04
CA SER A 159 -1.45 14.55 5.13
C SER A 159 -0.76 14.41 3.77
N GLY A 160 0.55 14.08 3.79
CA GLY A 160 1.25 13.57 2.62
C GLY A 160 0.96 12.08 2.38
N LEU A 161 1.23 11.62 1.16
CA LEU A 161 1.07 10.24 0.72
C LEU A 161 2.39 9.64 0.27
N LEU A 162 2.75 8.49 0.82
CA LEU A 162 3.86 7.66 0.35
C LEU A 162 3.31 6.38 -0.30
N LEU A 163 3.56 6.19 -1.59
CA LEU A 163 3.20 4.98 -2.32
C LEU A 163 4.35 3.96 -2.23
N ALA A 164 4.21 2.94 -1.39
CA ALA A 164 5.14 1.81 -1.32
C ALA A 164 4.73 0.76 -2.37
N LYS A 165 5.52 0.64 -3.42
CA LYS A 165 5.26 -0.21 -4.58
C LYS A 165 6.40 -1.22 -4.80
N SER A 166 6.14 -2.28 -5.53
CA SER A 166 7.16 -3.29 -5.90
C SER A 166 8.05 -2.88 -7.07
N VAL A 167 7.68 -1.81 -7.78
CA VAL A 167 8.41 -1.27 -8.93
C VAL A 167 9.11 0.05 -8.57
N PRO A 168 10.23 0.39 -9.22
CA PRO A 168 10.96 1.61 -8.94
C PRO A 168 10.11 2.87 -9.22
N PRO A 169 10.44 4.00 -8.58
CA PRO A 169 9.77 5.26 -8.89
C PRO A 169 10.01 5.66 -10.35
N PRO A 170 9.04 6.35 -10.98
CA PRO A 170 9.24 6.89 -12.32
C PRO A 170 10.36 7.94 -12.32
N GLU A 171 11.09 8.04 -13.42
CA GLU A 171 12.13 9.06 -13.59
C GLU A 171 11.53 10.48 -13.64
N ALA A 172 10.34 10.60 -14.23
CA ALA A 172 9.55 11.83 -14.25
C ALA A 172 8.09 11.48 -14.57
N GLY A 173 7.16 12.29 -14.10
CA GLY A 173 5.73 12.16 -14.42
C GLY A 173 4.84 12.77 -13.35
N ASP A 174 3.68 13.24 -13.78
CA ASP A 174 2.60 13.63 -12.91
C ASP A 174 1.67 12.44 -12.62
N CYS A 175 0.65 12.65 -11.80
CA CYS A 175 -0.31 11.61 -11.43
C CYS A 175 -1.05 11.03 -12.64
N GLN A 176 -1.30 11.84 -13.69
CA GLN A 176 -1.95 11.37 -14.90
C GLN A 176 -1.05 10.40 -15.68
N THR A 177 0.22 10.75 -15.85
CA THR A 177 1.21 9.87 -16.48
C THR A 177 1.34 8.53 -15.74
N LEU A 178 1.25 8.53 -14.40
CA LEU A 178 1.27 7.30 -13.61
C LEU A 178 0.05 6.43 -13.86
N ALA A 179 -1.14 7.03 -13.98
CA ALA A 179 -2.39 6.32 -14.28
C ALA A 179 -2.38 5.76 -15.71
N ASP A 180 -1.95 6.55 -16.70
CA ASP A 180 -1.86 6.13 -18.10
C ASP A 180 -0.91 4.94 -18.30
N ARG A 181 0.11 4.83 -17.44
CA ARG A 181 1.06 3.71 -17.42
C ARG A 181 0.60 2.52 -16.55
N GLY A 182 -0.55 2.61 -15.91
CA GLY A 182 -1.09 1.58 -15.01
C GLY A 182 -0.30 1.39 -13.70
N TRP A 183 0.48 2.39 -13.29
CA TRP A 183 1.26 2.35 -12.05
C TRP A 183 0.42 2.71 -10.83
N VAL A 184 -0.65 3.48 -11.05
CA VAL A 184 -1.74 3.75 -10.12
C VAL A 184 -3.06 3.53 -10.85
N ASP A 185 -4.17 3.49 -10.13
CA ASP A 185 -5.48 3.35 -10.76
C ASP A 185 -5.94 4.64 -11.48
N HIS A 186 -6.95 4.49 -12.35
CA HIS A 186 -7.43 5.59 -13.21
C HIS A 186 -8.04 6.76 -12.43
N TYR A 187 -8.59 6.53 -11.24
CA TYR A 187 -9.17 7.58 -10.41
C TYR A 187 -8.11 8.32 -9.57
N PHE A 188 -6.92 7.75 -9.41
CA PHE A 188 -5.86 8.31 -8.57
C PHE A 188 -5.53 9.79 -8.88
N PRO A 189 -5.42 10.24 -10.15
CA PRO A 189 -5.16 11.65 -10.45
C PRO A 189 -6.20 12.58 -9.85
N GLN A 190 -7.48 12.16 -9.81
CA GLN A 190 -8.57 12.93 -9.21
C GLN A 190 -8.49 12.90 -7.68
N ALA A 191 -8.31 11.72 -7.07
CA ALA A 191 -8.19 11.54 -5.63
C ALA A 191 -6.99 12.30 -5.05
N ALA A 192 -5.90 12.37 -5.80
CA ALA A 192 -4.65 13.00 -5.39
C ALA A 192 -4.59 14.52 -5.62
N LYS A 193 -5.61 15.15 -6.22
CA LYS A 193 -5.62 16.61 -6.47
C LYS A 193 -5.40 17.46 -5.22
N PRO A 194 -6.00 17.15 -4.05
CA PRO A 194 -5.84 17.92 -2.84
C PRO A 194 -4.46 17.78 -2.19
N LEU A 195 -3.68 16.76 -2.56
CA LEU A 195 -2.42 16.45 -1.90
C LEU A 195 -1.30 17.38 -2.33
N ASP A 196 -0.57 17.92 -1.37
CA ASP A 196 0.61 18.74 -1.61
C ASP A 196 1.89 17.88 -1.75
N GLU A 197 1.92 16.71 -1.09
CA GLU A 197 3.07 15.83 -1.07
C GLU A 197 2.67 14.41 -1.48
N ILE A 198 3.34 13.89 -2.52
CA ILE A 198 3.22 12.50 -2.96
C ILE A 198 4.63 11.98 -3.21
N ALA A 199 5.01 10.95 -2.48
CA ALA A 199 6.28 10.28 -2.63
C ALA A 199 6.08 8.82 -3.07
N TRP A 200 7.15 8.23 -3.57
CA TRP A 200 7.21 6.84 -4.01
C TRP A 200 8.36 6.13 -3.36
N ALA A 201 8.15 4.90 -2.91
CA ALA A 201 9.20 4.03 -2.42
C ALA A 201 9.09 2.63 -3.03
N CYS A 202 10.22 2.03 -3.40
CA CYS A 202 10.27 0.61 -3.73
C CYS A 202 11.46 -0.06 -3.02
N PRO A 203 11.35 -1.35 -2.67
CA PRO A 203 12.48 -2.09 -2.14
C PRO A 203 13.61 -2.14 -3.16
N ARG A 204 14.84 -1.84 -2.74
CA ARG A 204 16.00 -2.15 -3.57
C ARG A 204 16.09 -3.66 -3.69
N SER A 205 16.17 -4.17 -4.91
CA SER A 205 16.44 -5.60 -5.13
C SER A 205 17.82 -5.90 -4.53
N VAL A 206 17.83 -6.64 -3.42
CA VAL A 206 19.04 -7.31 -2.98
C VAL A 206 19.22 -8.46 -3.98
N PRO A 207 20.31 -8.56 -4.74
CA PRO A 207 20.55 -9.74 -5.54
C PRO A 207 20.51 -10.95 -4.62
N PRO A 208 19.91 -12.07 -5.05
CA PRO A 208 19.91 -13.29 -4.23
C PRO A 208 21.37 -13.56 -3.87
N PRO A 209 21.66 -13.99 -2.62
CA PRO A 209 23.02 -14.38 -2.26
C PRO A 209 23.51 -15.36 -3.33
N ALA A 210 24.69 -15.10 -3.86
CA ALA A 210 25.31 -15.99 -4.83
C ALA A 210 25.24 -17.41 -4.24
N VAL A 211 24.51 -18.29 -4.90
CA VAL A 211 24.45 -19.69 -4.51
C VAL A 211 25.88 -20.17 -4.72
N GLY A 212 26.62 -20.25 -3.61
CA GLY A 212 27.94 -20.84 -3.61
C GLY A 212 27.82 -22.23 -4.19
N GLY A 213 28.45 -22.46 -5.33
CA GLY A 213 28.50 -23.77 -5.96
C GLY A 213 29.12 -24.76 -5.00
N ALA A 214 28.27 -25.50 -4.28
CA ALA A 214 28.64 -26.73 -3.62
C ALA A 214 28.36 -27.84 -4.62
N GLY A 215 29.46 -28.45 -5.07
CA GLY A 215 29.48 -29.57 -6.00
C GLY A 215 28.62 -30.75 -5.56
N GLY A 216 28.09 -31.41 -6.54
CA GLY A 216 27.62 -32.74 -6.72
C GLY A 216 27.25 -33.60 -5.50
N ASP A 217 25.98 -33.97 -5.44
CA ASP A 217 25.69 -35.39 -5.29
C ASP A 217 24.38 -35.75 -5.99
N ARG A 218 24.50 -36.58 -7.02
CA ARG A 218 23.37 -37.25 -7.70
C ARG A 218 23.08 -38.53 -6.92
N GLY A 219 22.00 -38.57 -6.20
CA GLY A 219 21.63 -39.78 -5.44
C GLY A 219 20.12 -39.96 -5.24
N ARG A 220 19.49 -40.64 -6.20
CA ARG A 220 18.30 -41.50 -6.06
C ARG A 220 16.95 -40.88 -5.74
N ALA A 221 16.17 -40.87 -6.81
CA ALA A 221 14.72 -41.03 -6.76
C ALA A 221 14.31 -42.29 -6.03
N ALA A 222 13.30 -42.21 -5.16
CA ALA A 222 12.43 -43.31 -4.83
C ALA A 222 11.02 -42.76 -4.65
N ALA A 223 10.14 -43.21 -5.54
CA ALA A 223 8.70 -43.06 -5.47
C ALA A 223 8.14 -43.71 -4.22
N LEU A 224 7.08 -43.11 -3.67
CA LEU A 224 6.02 -43.87 -3.01
C LEU A 224 4.70 -43.10 -3.12
N ILE A 225 3.83 -43.66 -3.93
CA ILE A 225 2.39 -43.44 -3.99
C ILE A 225 1.79 -44.19 -2.79
N GLY A 226 0.86 -43.57 -2.10
CA GLY A 226 -0.01 -44.15 -1.12
C GLY A 226 -1.04 -43.14 -0.70
#